data_314b0f99fd2f6c166fd332c449873152
#
_entry.id   314b0f99fd2f6c166fd332c449873152
#
_cell.length_a   1.000
_cell.length_b   1.000
_cell.length_c   1.000
_cell.angle_alpha   90.00
_cell.angle_beta   90.00
_cell.angle_gamma   90.00
#
_symmetry.space_group_name_H-M   'P 1'
#
loop_
_entity.id
_entity.type
_entity.pdbx_description
1 polymer ?
#
loop_
_entity_poly.entity_id
_entity_poly.type
_entity_poly.pdbx_seq_one_letter_code
_entity_poly.pdbx_strand_id
1 'polypeptide(L)'
;MSSTTSPKSVLAEPVEALSFFARLKKKAALRQAQGGRLLLAAASVLAFATPATAQTVAITGGRVVIGDGGDPIDGGTVIIRDGRVVAAGAGVAVPAGAQVIDATGKWVTPGLMSGFSRIGLAEVDADGDSNDTSASTSPFNASLDIAPAINPAVSAIAVNRAAGVTRAVVAPSAANSIFAGQGAVIDLGGDADAITRRRAFQYVELGETGGVRAGGSRVSAHALLRNALREAGQVRAPAGTPADPRTIEPAQERAGDVMLTRFDATALIPVVRGQQALMVHVERASDILQALALKEEFPRLKLIIVGATEGWRVAAQLRAANVPVIANALNDLPASFEQLAATQSNVGRMRAAGVQVAIGQLNEDETRQLRVMNQAAGNLVALTRIPGATGLSWGQAFAAISSGPAAAVGMDDEIGSLRPGRRGDVVIWDGDPLELATGVEAVWIDGVQQSLENRQTRLRDRYRNPQEGALPHAYSPRD
;
A
#
# COMPACT_ATOMS: atom_id res chain seq x y z
N MET A 1 -34.08 -55.98 -9.42
CA MET A 1 -33.24 -56.38 -10.54
C MET A 1 -32.31 -55.18 -10.75
N SER A 2 -31.18 -55.10 -10.05
CA SER A 2 -29.89 -55.67 -10.31
C SER A 2 -29.23 -55.13 -11.56
N SER A 3 -28.26 -54.23 -11.41
CA SER A 3 -26.87 -54.56 -11.72
C SER A 3 -25.93 -53.38 -11.37
N THR A 4 -25.06 -53.66 -10.43
CA THR A 4 -23.87 -52.95 -10.07
C THR A 4 -22.81 -53.12 -11.15
N THR A 5 -22.08 -52.06 -11.51
CA THR A 5 -20.75 -52.18 -12.13
C THR A 5 -19.79 -51.20 -11.49
N SER A 6 -18.80 -51.76 -10.82
CA SER A 6 -17.62 -51.13 -10.21
C SER A 6 -16.58 -50.85 -11.30
N PRO A 7 -15.82 -49.74 -11.29
CA PRO A 7 -14.65 -49.59 -12.13
C PRO A 7 -13.40 -50.13 -11.44
N LYS A 8 -12.61 -50.85 -12.19
CA LYS A 8 -11.35 -51.50 -11.84
C LYS A 8 -10.23 -50.47 -11.59
N SER A 9 -9.52 -50.68 -10.51
CA SER A 9 -8.23 -50.04 -10.23
C SER A 9 -7.17 -50.48 -11.25
N VAL A 10 -6.50 -49.54 -11.88
CA VAL A 10 -5.29 -49.76 -12.68
C VAL A 10 -4.10 -49.49 -11.76
N LEU A 11 -3.40 -50.56 -11.39
CA LEU A 11 -2.08 -50.53 -10.75
C LEU A 11 -1.04 -50.18 -11.84
N ALA A 12 -0.34 -49.08 -11.71
CA ALA A 12 0.83 -48.74 -12.51
C ALA A 12 2.07 -49.40 -11.93
N GLU A 13 2.82 -50.08 -12.78
CA GLU A 13 4.03 -50.84 -12.42
C GLU A 13 5.24 -49.96 -12.08
N PRO A 14 6.15 -50.42 -11.21
CA PRO A 14 7.31 -49.64 -10.73
C PRO A 14 8.57 -49.88 -11.57
N VAL A 15 8.58 -49.61 -12.86
CA VAL A 15 9.75 -49.85 -13.73
C VAL A 15 10.52 -48.56 -14.13
N GLU A 16 9.94 -47.37 -13.98
CA GLU A 16 10.60 -46.12 -14.42
C GLU A 16 11.52 -45.48 -13.37
N ALA A 17 11.41 -45.83 -12.10
CA ALA A 17 12.23 -45.20 -11.05
C ALA A 17 13.71 -45.65 -11.06
N LEU A 18 14.04 -46.83 -11.59
CA LEU A 18 15.39 -47.38 -11.62
C LEU A 18 16.27 -46.80 -12.74
N SER A 19 15.70 -46.24 -13.80
CA SER A 19 16.44 -45.66 -14.91
C SER A 19 16.98 -44.24 -14.63
N PHE A 20 16.36 -43.53 -13.70
CA PHE A 20 16.76 -42.16 -13.34
C PHE A 20 18.01 -42.13 -12.46
N PHE A 21 18.13 -43.04 -11.49
CA PHE A 21 19.29 -43.13 -10.60
C PHE A 21 20.56 -43.67 -11.27
N ALA A 22 20.42 -44.48 -12.31
CA ALA A 22 21.57 -44.98 -13.10
C ALA A 22 22.22 -43.90 -13.97
N ARG A 23 21.45 -42.86 -14.40
CA ARG A 23 21.97 -41.72 -15.18
C ARG A 23 22.71 -40.69 -14.33
N LEU A 24 22.37 -40.57 -13.06
CA LEU A 24 23.04 -39.64 -12.13
C LEU A 24 24.44 -40.15 -11.71
N LYS A 25 24.64 -41.44 -11.53
CA LYS A 25 25.96 -42.00 -11.19
C LYS A 25 26.99 -41.94 -12.30
N LYS A 26 26.58 -41.94 -13.58
CA LYS A 26 27.49 -41.74 -14.72
C LYS A 26 27.97 -40.31 -14.93
N LYS A 27 27.19 -39.28 -14.45
CA LYS A 27 27.61 -37.88 -14.52
C LYS A 27 28.58 -37.46 -13.41
N ALA A 28 28.61 -38.18 -12.30
CA ALA A 28 29.52 -37.88 -11.19
C ALA A 28 30.97 -38.39 -11.46
N ALA A 29 31.13 -39.52 -12.19
CA ALA A 29 32.47 -40.11 -12.48
C ALA A 29 33.26 -39.34 -13.55
N LEU A 30 32.61 -38.54 -14.42
CA LEU A 30 33.29 -37.74 -15.44
C LEU A 30 33.78 -36.36 -14.96
N ARG A 31 33.42 -35.94 -13.76
CA ARG A 31 33.85 -34.66 -13.16
C ARG A 31 35.17 -34.72 -12.39
N GLN A 32 35.68 -35.93 -12.10
CA GLN A 32 36.91 -36.10 -11.31
C GLN A 32 38.19 -36.15 -12.15
N ALA A 33 38.13 -36.27 -13.50
CA ALA A 33 39.29 -36.33 -14.40
C ALA A 33 39.67 -34.99 -15.04
N GLN A 34 38.97 -33.90 -14.80
CA GLN A 34 39.25 -32.57 -15.38
C GLN A 34 39.58 -31.47 -14.35
N GLY A 35 39.88 -31.87 -13.13
CA GLY A 35 40.15 -30.95 -12.01
C GLY A 35 41.49 -30.22 -12.02
N GLY A 36 42.35 -30.44 -13.01
CA GLY A 36 43.73 -29.93 -13.03
C GLY A 36 44.02 -28.71 -13.92
N ARG A 37 43.06 -28.24 -14.73
CA ARG A 37 43.34 -27.15 -15.70
C ARG A 37 42.37 -25.95 -15.60
N LEU A 38 41.47 -25.91 -14.65
CA LEU A 38 40.49 -24.84 -14.46
C LEU A 38 40.83 -23.85 -13.32
N LEU A 39 41.92 -24.06 -12.60
CA LEU A 39 42.34 -23.12 -11.52
C LEU A 39 43.13 -21.90 -12.02
N LEU A 40 43.54 -21.87 -13.31
CA LEU A 40 44.23 -20.68 -13.88
C LEU A 40 43.31 -19.77 -14.70
N ALA A 41 42.07 -20.18 -15.00
CA ALA A 41 41.09 -19.33 -15.70
C ALA A 41 40.14 -18.60 -14.76
N ALA A 42 40.02 -19.02 -13.49
CA ALA A 42 39.16 -18.34 -12.50
C ALA A 42 39.76 -17.08 -11.87
N ALA A 43 41.08 -16.88 -12.00
CA ALA A 43 41.78 -15.68 -11.49
C ALA A 43 41.67 -14.46 -12.41
N SER A 44 41.23 -14.62 -13.67
CA SER A 44 41.15 -13.52 -14.64
C SER A 44 39.77 -12.89 -14.80
N VAL A 45 38.72 -13.42 -14.14
CA VAL A 45 37.34 -12.89 -14.22
C VAL A 45 37.01 -12.00 -13.00
N LEU A 46 37.87 -11.97 -11.98
CA LEU A 46 37.68 -11.16 -10.77
C LEU A 46 38.18 -9.71 -10.89
N ALA A 47 38.60 -9.23 -12.04
CA ALA A 47 39.27 -7.93 -12.21
C ALA A 47 38.41 -6.83 -12.85
N PHE A 48 37.11 -7.02 -13.13
CA PHE A 48 36.23 -5.96 -13.64
C PHE A 48 34.84 -5.97 -12.99
N ALA A 49 34.78 -6.14 -11.67
CA ALA A 49 33.73 -5.51 -10.92
C ALA A 49 34.14 -4.03 -10.79
N THR A 50 33.94 -3.23 -11.82
CA THR A 50 33.86 -1.78 -11.63
C THR A 50 32.82 -1.58 -10.53
N PRO A 51 33.15 -0.87 -9.41
CA PRO A 51 32.12 -0.47 -8.49
C PRO A 51 31.06 0.23 -9.35
N ALA A 52 29.80 -0.25 -9.31
CA ALA A 52 28.69 0.49 -9.87
C ALA A 52 28.77 1.85 -9.22
N THR A 53 29.32 2.84 -9.93
CA THR A 53 29.39 4.21 -9.41
C THR A 53 27.95 4.58 -9.17
N ALA A 54 27.63 4.84 -7.91
CA ALA A 54 26.33 5.27 -7.48
C ALA A 54 25.82 6.36 -8.42
N GLN A 55 24.82 6.02 -9.23
CA GLN A 55 24.33 6.94 -10.26
C GLN A 55 23.66 8.12 -9.57
N THR A 56 24.30 9.29 -9.67
CA THR A 56 23.71 10.53 -9.18
C THR A 56 22.88 11.14 -10.28
N VAL A 57 21.60 11.39 -10.01
CA VAL A 57 20.67 12.09 -10.92
C VAL A 57 20.41 13.48 -10.37
N ALA A 58 20.48 14.49 -11.24
CA ALA A 58 20.16 15.88 -10.93
C ALA A 58 19.02 16.35 -11.85
N ILE A 59 17.86 16.59 -11.30
CA ILE A 59 16.69 17.15 -12.00
C ILE A 59 16.68 18.65 -11.75
N THR A 60 16.84 19.47 -12.79
CA THR A 60 17.15 20.90 -12.66
C THR A 60 16.10 21.79 -13.33
N GLY A 61 15.97 23.04 -12.85
CA GLY A 61 15.16 24.09 -13.50
C GLY A 61 13.65 23.95 -13.34
N GLY A 62 13.17 22.93 -12.64
CA GLY A 62 11.75 22.66 -12.47
C GLY A 62 11.09 23.46 -11.34
N ARG A 63 9.75 23.47 -11.32
CA ARG A 63 8.97 23.88 -10.16
C ARG A 63 8.95 22.74 -9.15
N VAL A 64 9.75 22.85 -8.10
CA VAL A 64 9.96 21.76 -7.11
C VAL A 64 8.96 21.87 -5.98
N VAL A 65 8.30 20.76 -5.66
CA VAL A 65 7.43 20.59 -4.49
C VAL A 65 8.13 19.67 -3.50
N ILE A 66 8.37 20.12 -2.29
CA ILE A 66 9.00 19.29 -1.25
C ILE A 66 8.04 18.21 -0.74
N GLY A 67 6.72 18.47 -0.75
CA GLY A 67 5.71 17.56 -0.26
C GLY A 67 5.44 17.70 1.24
N ASP A 68 5.90 18.75 1.88
CA ASP A 68 5.76 18.99 3.32
C ASP A 68 4.63 19.96 3.70
N GLY A 69 3.80 20.33 2.71
CA GLY A 69 2.71 21.27 2.88
C GLY A 69 3.06 22.72 2.54
N GLY A 70 4.32 23.00 2.19
CA GLY A 70 4.79 24.29 1.72
C GLY A 70 4.45 24.57 0.26
N ASP A 71 4.68 25.81 -0.16
CA ASP A 71 4.47 26.26 -1.53
C ASP A 71 5.54 25.71 -2.49
N PRO A 72 5.20 25.54 -3.78
CA PRO A 72 6.16 25.12 -4.81
C PRO A 72 7.31 26.15 -4.98
N ILE A 73 8.50 25.64 -5.29
CA ILE A 73 9.74 26.40 -5.45
C ILE A 73 10.10 26.48 -6.94
N ASP A 74 10.09 27.66 -7.52
CA ASP A 74 10.43 27.86 -8.94
C ASP A 74 11.93 27.72 -9.20
N GLY A 75 12.30 27.14 -10.35
CA GLY A 75 13.69 26.96 -10.78
C GLY A 75 14.52 26.09 -9.84
N GLY A 76 13.87 25.21 -9.10
CA GLY A 76 14.53 24.34 -8.12
C GLY A 76 15.28 23.17 -8.77
N THR A 77 16.06 22.49 -7.94
CA THR A 77 16.83 21.28 -8.32
C THR A 77 16.59 20.19 -7.30
N VAL A 78 16.49 18.93 -7.78
CA VAL A 78 16.42 17.72 -6.94
C VAL A 78 17.60 16.82 -7.26
N ILE A 79 18.34 16.40 -6.23
CA ILE A 79 19.48 15.48 -6.36
C ILE A 79 19.11 14.13 -5.73
N ILE A 80 19.20 13.07 -6.53
CA ILE A 80 19.04 11.68 -6.10
C ILE A 80 20.39 10.99 -6.20
N ARG A 81 20.77 10.27 -5.15
CA ARG A 81 21.98 9.43 -5.12
C ARG A 81 21.71 8.20 -4.26
N ASP A 82 22.16 7.04 -4.71
CA ASP A 82 22.00 5.76 -3.99
C ASP A 82 20.54 5.49 -3.58
N GLY A 83 19.60 5.77 -4.48
CA GLY A 83 18.17 5.58 -4.23
C GLY A 83 17.53 6.58 -3.27
N ARG A 84 18.26 7.64 -2.85
CA ARG A 84 17.76 8.61 -1.86
C ARG A 84 17.90 10.05 -2.36
N VAL A 85 16.99 10.89 -1.89
CA VAL A 85 17.09 12.35 -2.05
C VAL A 85 18.24 12.87 -1.19
N VAL A 86 19.20 13.53 -1.84
CA VAL A 86 20.34 14.18 -1.16
C VAL A 86 19.99 15.63 -0.84
N ALA A 87 19.38 16.33 -1.80
CA ALA A 87 18.96 17.72 -1.65
C ALA A 87 17.79 18.02 -2.62
N ALA A 88 16.91 18.92 -2.22
CA ALA A 88 15.86 19.46 -3.09
C ALA A 88 15.56 20.93 -2.70
N GLY A 89 15.34 21.79 -3.69
CA GLY A 89 14.98 23.19 -3.47
C GLY A 89 15.71 24.18 -4.38
N ALA A 90 15.66 25.46 -4.01
CA ALA A 90 16.35 26.53 -4.72
C ALA A 90 17.86 26.49 -4.41
N GLY A 91 18.68 26.87 -5.41
CA GLY A 91 20.13 27.04 -5.23
C GLY A 91 20.92 25.78 -4.93
N VAL A 92 20.32 24.59 -5.13
CA VAL A 92 21.01 23.30 -4.95
C VAL A 92 22.07 23.12 -6.04
N ALA A 93 23.32 22.94 -5.65
CA ALA A 93 24.43 22.74 -6.58
C ALA A 93 24.37 21.34 -7.22
N VAL A 94 24.57 21.26 -8.52
CA VAL A 94 24.64 20.00 -9.27
C VAL A 94 26.01 19.37 -9.06
N PRO A 95 26.11 18.13 -8.54
CA PRO A 95 27.38 17.44 -8.36
C PRO A 95 28.06 17.14 -9.71
N ALA A 96 29.38 17.22 -9.75
CA ALA A 96 30.16 16.82 -10.92
C ALA A 96 29.88 15.33 -11.26
N GLY A 97 29.68 15.03 -12.54
CA GLY A 97 29.42 13.66 -13.00
C GLY A 97 27.96 13.17 -12.78
N ALA A 98 27.06 14.03 -12.26
CA ALA A 98 25.65 13.68 -12.20
C ALA A 98 25.02 13.61 -13.58
N GLN A 99 24.10 12.68 -13.78
CA GLN A 99 23.18 12.69 -14.93
C GLN A 99 22.21 13.85 -14.74
N VAL A 100 22.30 14.85 -15.62
CA VAL A 100 21.43 16.02 -15.56
C VAL A 100 20.17 15.81 -16.39
N ILE A 101 19.02 16.07 -15.82
CA ILE A 101 17.71 16.06 -16.47
C ILE A 101 17.13 17.45 -16.37
N ASP A 102 16.86 18.08 -17.52
CA ASP A 102 16.23 19.40 -17.58
C ASP A 102 14.72 19.28 -17.38
N ALA A 103 14.22 19.93 -16.33
CA ALA A 103 12.80 20.03 -16.00
C ALA A 103 12.27 21.47 -16.12
N THR A 104 12.95 22.31 -16.92
CA THR A 104 12.50 23.69 -17.15
C THR A 104 11.07 23.73 -17.70
N GLY A 105 10.19 24.51 -17.05
CA GLY A 105 8.77 24.60 -17.37
C GLY A 105 7.92 23.44 -16.87
N LYS A 106 8.50 22.47 -16.15
CA LYS A 106 7.84 21.29 -15.60
C LYS A 106 7.76 21.34 -14.08
N TRP A 107 6.93 20.47 -13.51
CA TRP A 107 6.83 20.30 -12.07
C TRP A 107 7.62 19.05 -11.65
N VAL A 108 8.29 19.15 -10.51
CA VAL A 108 9.05 18.05 -9.91
C VAL A 108 8.57 17.84 -8.48
N THR A 109 8.01 16.69 -8.21
CA THR A 109 7.35 16.40 -6.93
C THR A 109 7.84 15.09 -6.35
N PRO A 110 7.62 14.81 -5.03
CA PRO A 110 7.64 13.44 -4.56
C PRO A 110 6.55 12.63 -5.26
N GLY A 111 6.72 11.33 -5.32
CA GLY A 111 5.68 10.44 -5.82
C GLY A 111 4.42 10.50 -4.97
N LEU A 112 3.27 10.30 -5.60
CA LEU A 112 2.00 10.23 -4.91
C LEU A 112 1.94 8.95 -4.06
N MET A 113 1.28 9.03 -2.91
CA MET A 113 1.05 7.92 -1.99
C MET A 113 -0.41 7.88 -1.54
N SER A 114 -1.06 6.73 -1.70
CA SER A 114 -2.40 6.52 -1.12
C SER A 114 -2.31 6.10 0.34
N GLY A 115 -3.09 6.75 1.20
CA GLY A 115 -3.19 6.39 2.61
C GLY A 115 -3.97 5.11 2.87
N PHE A 116 -4.77 4.66 1.90
CA PHE A 116 -5.53 3.42 1.96
C PHE A 116 -5.82 2.90 0.56
N SER A 117 -5.65 1.59 0.35
CA SER A 117 -5.95 0.93 -0.91
C SER A 117 -6.07 -0.59 -0.73
N ARG A 118 -6.45 -1.28 -1.82
CA ARG A 118 -6.36 -2.75 -1.97
C ARG A 118 -5.58 -3.13 -3.23
N ILE A 119 -4.76 -2.21 -3.71
CA ILE A 119 -3.95 -2.44 -4.91
C ILE A 119 -2.98 -3.60 -4.70
N GLY A 120 -2.81 -4.43 -5.71
CA GLY A 120 -1.94 -5.60 -5.65
C GLY A 120 -2.59 -6.86 -5.08
N LEU A 121 -3.79 -6.76 -4.45
CA LEU A 121 -4.51 -7.90 -3.87
C LEU A 121 -5.55 -8.54 -4.81
N ALA A 122 -5.85 -7.94 -5.94
CA ALA A 122 -6.75 -8.50 -6.93
C ALA A 122 -6.30 -8.15 -8.34
N GLU A 123 -6.39 -9.12 -9.24
CA GLU A 123 -6.22 -8.93 -10.69
C GLU A 123 -7.50 -8.35 -11.31
N VAL A 124 -8.62 -9.03 -11.05
CA VAL A 124 -9.96 -8.70 -11.53
C VAL A 124 -10.95 -8.84 -10.39
N ASP A 125 -11.74 -7.80 -10.11
CA ASP A 125 -12.66 -7.77 -8.97
C ASP A 125 -13.76 -8.82 -9.01
N ALA A 126 -14.29 -9.05 -10.20
CA ALA A 126 -15.41 -9.97 -10.41
C ALA A 126 -14.98 -11.44 -10.41
N ASP A 127 -13.69 -11.73 -10.34
CA ASP A 127 -13.13 -13.07 -10.33
C ASP A 127 -12.63 -13.42 -8.93
N GLY A 128 -13.36 -14.30 -8.23
CA GLY A 128 -13.06 -14.73 -6.87
C GLY A 128 -11.70 -15.42 -6.73
N ASP A 129 -11.25 -16.12 -7.77
CA ASP A 129 -9.99 -16.89 -7.74
C ASP A 129 -8.75 -15.97 -7.84
N SER A 130 -8.93 -14.74 -8.33
CA SER A 130 -7.88 -13.73 -8.46
C SER A 130 -8.02 -12.56 -7.47
N ASN A 131 -8.85 -12.71 -6.43
CA ASN A 131 -9.16 -11.67 -5.45
C ASN A 131 -8.84 -12.12 -4.03
N ASP A 132 -7.64 -11.72 -3.56
CA ASP A 132 -7.11 -12.01 -2.23
C ASP A 132 -7.38 -10.89 -1.20
N THR A 133 -8.35 -10.02 -1.44
CA THR A 133 -8.66 -8.91 -0.52
C THR A 133 -9.23 -9.39 0.81
N SER A 134 -9.86 -10.56 0.85
CA SER A 134 -10.46 -11.12 2.06
C SER A 134 -10.38 -12.64 2.09
N ALA A 135 -10.44 -13.22 3.30
CA ALA A 135 -10.40 -14.68 3.53
C ALA A 135 -11.65 -15.12 4.31
N SER A 136 -12.79 -15.23 3.62
CA SER A 136 -14.12 -15.41 4.23
C SER A 136 -14.33 -16.76 4.93
N THR A 137 -13.54 -17.77 4.62
CA THR A 137 -13.64 -19.12 5.22
C THR A 137 -12.44 -19.46 6.12
N SER A 138 -11.50 -18.52 6.28
CA SER A 138 -10.33 -18.73 7.13
C SER A 138 -10.71 -18.83 8.62
N PRO A 139 -10.11 -19.75 9.40
CA PRO A 139 -10.24 -19.75 10.85
C PRO A 139 -9.41 -18.64 11.52
N PHE A 140 -8.53 -17.98 10.77
CA PHE A 140 -7.68 -16.89 11.22
C PHE A 140 -8.24 -15.55 10.77
N ASN A 141 -7.96 -14.50 11.54
CA ASN A 141 -8.41 -13.14 11.25
C ASN A 141 -7.28 -12.13 11.50
N ALA A 142 -7.00 -11.76 12.75
CA ALA A 142 -5.96 -10.78 13.09
C ALA A 142 -4.54 -11.20 12.63
N SER A 143 -4.27 -12.49 12.53
CA SER A 143 -2.97 -13.02 12.10
C SER A 143 -2.77 -13.06 10.58
N LEU A 144 -3.83 -12.84 9.79
CA LEU A 144 -3.71 -12.79 8.34
C LEU A 144 -2.76 -11.66 7.93
N ASP A 145 -1.73 -11.98 7.17
CA ASP A 145 -0.72 -11.06 6.65
C ASP A 145 -0.89 -11.00 5.12
N ILE A 146 -1.19 -9.82 4.57
CA ILE A 146 -1.43 -9.67 3.14
C ILE A 146 -0.17 -9.82 2.27
N ALA A 147 1.02 -9.77 2.86
CA ALA A 147 2.27 -9.75 2.11
C ALA A 147 2.41 -10.90 1.08
N PRO A 148 2.02 -12.16 1.38
CA PRO A 148 2.07 -13.23 0.38
C PRO A 148 1.09 -13.07 -0.79
N ALA A 149 0.02 -12.28 -0.64
CA ALA A 149 -1.00 -12.07 -1.65
C ALA A 149 -0.69 -10.88 -2.58
N ILE A 150 0.27 -10.03 -2.22
CA ILE A 150 0.63 -8.86 -3.04
C ILE A 150 1.31 -9.33 -4.32
N ASN A 151 0.65 -9.06 -5.46
CA ASN A 151 1.19 -9.31 -6.79
C ASN A 151 1.59 -7.97 -7.46
N PRO A 152 2.90 -7.66 -7.59
CA PRO A 152 3.36 -6.44 -8.23
C PRO A 152 3.12 -6.39 -9.74
N ALA A 153 2.79 -7.52 -10.36
CA ALA A 153 2.56 -7.63 -11.81
C ALA A 153 1.11 -7.32 -12.22
N VAL A 154 0.18 -7.11 -11.27
CA VAL A 154 -1.21 -6.76 -11.63
C VAL A 154 -1.27 -5.49 -12.47
N SER A 155 -2.18 -5.45 -13.44
CA SER A 155 -2.31 -4.32 -14.38
C SER A 155 -2.49 -2.97 -13.66
N ALA A 156 -3.17 -2.96 -12.52
CA ALA A 156 -3.42 -1.76 -11.72
C ALA A 156 -2.12 -1.10 -11.23
N ILE A 157 -1.08 -1.87 -10.88
CA ILE A 157 0.23 -1.34 -10.42
C ILE A 157 0.84 -0.46 -11.52
N ALA A 158 1.03 -1.01 -12.74
CA ALA A 158 1.65 -0.27 -13.84
C ALA A 158 0.83 0.95 -14.28
N VAL A 159 -0.51 0.86 -14.24
CA VAL A 159 -1.40 1.98 -14.60
C VAL A 159 -1.30 3.12 -13.59
N ASN A 160 -1.29 2.83 -12.29
CA ASN A 160 -1.19 3.85 -11.25
C ASN A 160 0.24 4.44 -11.18
N ARG A 161 1.28 3.61 -11.35
CA ARG A 161 2.67 4.12 -11.47
C ARG A 161 2.81 5.12 -12.61
N ALA A 162 2.26 4.81 -13.79
CA ALA A 162 2.29 5.72 -14.94
C ALA A 162 1.52 7.03 -14.70
N ALA A 163 0.68 7.09 -13.67
CA ALA A 163 0.00 8.29 -13.22
C ALA A 163 0.69 8.96 -12.00
N GLY A 164 1.95 8.62 -11.70
CA GLY A 164 2.76 9.27 -10.68
C GLY A 164 2.60 8.71 -9.26
N VAL A 165 1.84 7.62 -9.07
CA VAL A 165 1.74 6.95 -7.77
C VAL A 165 2.96 6.05 -7.58
N THR A 166 3.71 6.27 -6.52
CA THR A 166 4.93 5.50 -6.21
C THR A 166 4.77 4.58 -5.03
N ARG A 167 3.90 4.92 -4.08
CA ARG A 167 3.67 4.14 -2.85
C ARG A 167 2.19 4.02 -2.53
N ALA A 168 1.85 2.95 -1.80
CA ALA A 168 0.49 2.75 -1.31
C ALA A 168 0.47 2.04 0.05
N VAL A 169 -0.47 2.44 0.90
CA VAL A 169 -0.89 1.67 2.06
C VAL A 169 -1.93 0.66 1.58
N VAL A 170 -1.67 -0.62 1.79
CA VAL A 170 -2.55 -1.71 1.34
C VAL A 170 -3.14 -2.42 2.55
N ALA A 171 -4.47 -2.46 2.60
CA ALA A 171 -5.24 -3.06 3.68
C ALA A 171 -6.11 -4.22 3.17
N PRO A 172 -6.26 -5.30 3.95
CA PRO A 172 -7.24 -6.35 3.67
C PRO A 172 -8.68 -5.87 3.90
N SER A 173 -9.66 -6.65 3.48
CA SER A 173 -11.08 -6.46 3.81
C SER A 173 -11.48 -7.41 4.93
N ALA A 174 -12.28 -6.92 5.87
CA ALA A 174 -12.89 -7.75 6.90
C ALA A 174 -13.93 -8.70 6.28
N ALA A 175 -13.90 -9.96 6.67
CA ALA A 175 -14.85 -10.96 6.19
C ALA A 175 -15.76 -11.48 7.33
N ASN A 176 -15.27 -12.44 8.11
CA ASN A 176 -16.05 -13.11 9.18
C ASN A 176 -15.83 -12.52 10.57
N SER A 177 -14.97 -11.54 10.69
CA SER A 177 -14.60 -10.87 11.94
C SER A 177 -14.45 -9.38 11.72
N ILE A 178 -14.45 -8.61 12.81
CA ILE A 178 -14.03 -7.21 12.76
C ILE A 178 -12.54 -7.05 12.41
N PHE A 179 -11.71 -8.07 12.68
CA PHE A 179 -10.31 -8.07 12.30
C PHE A 179 -10.17 -8.50 10.83
N ALA A 180 -9.68 -7.60 10.00
CA ALA A 180 -9.38 -7.91 8.60
C ALA A 180 -8.00 -8.56 8.42
N GLY A 181 -7.05 -8.26 9.31
CA GLY A 181 -5.68 -8.72 9.25
C GLY A 181 -4.65 -7.60 9.23
N GLN A 182 -3.42 -7.94 8.88
CA GLN A 182 -2.27 -7.05 8.91
C GLN A 182 -1.99 -6.52 7.49
N GLY A 183 -2.00 -5.18 7.36
CA GLY A 183 -1.70 -4.50 6.12
C GLY A 183 -0.21 -4.21 5.92
N ALA A 184 0.14 -3.74 4.74
CA ALA A 184 1.50 -3.42 4.33
C ALA A 184 1.59 -2.03 3.68
N VAL A 185 2.81 -1.50 3.60
CA VAL A 185 3.15 -0.40 2.70
C VAL A 185 3.96 -0.98 1.55
N ILE A 186 3.55 -0.68 0.33
CA ILE A 186 4.20 -1.16 -0.89
C ILE A 186 4.70 0.01 -1.73
N ASP A 187 5.67 -0.27 -2.59
CA ASP A 187 5.94 0.56 -3.76
C ASP A 187 5.26 -0.01 -5.02
N LEU A 188 5.21 0.83 -6.04
CA LEU A 188 4.64 0.47 -7.32
C LEU A 188 5.73 0.25 -8.38
N GLY A 189 6.93 -0.18 -7.96
CA GLY A 189 8.06 -0.52 -8.84
C GLY A 189 7.73 -1.60 -9.86
N GLY A 190 8.64 -1.75 -10.83
CA GLY A 190 8.51 -2.77 -11.89
C GLY A 190 9.15 -4.11 -11.54
N ASP A 191 9.72 -4.26 -10.36
CA ASP A 191 10.37 -5.47 -9.88
C ASP A 191 9.44 -6.33 -8.99
N ALA A 192 9.97 -7.44 -8.49
CA ALA A 192 9.20 -8.38 -7.67
C ALA A 192 9.17 -8.04 -6.18
N ASP A 193 10.00 -7.09 -5.72
CA ASP A 193 10.11 -6.71 -4.30
C ASP A 193 9.35 -5.41 -4.02
N ALA A 194 8.02 -5.50 -4.10
CA ALA A 194 7.15 -4.34 -3.89
C ALA A 194 6.93 -3.99 -2.40
N ILE A 195 7.33 -4.83 -1.44
CA ILE A 195 6.95 -4.64 -0.04
C ILE A 195 7.95 -3.74 0.70
N THR A 196 7.60 -2.48 0.87
CA THR A 196 8.41 -1.51 1.65
C THR A 196 8.34 -1.79 3.16
N ARG A 197 7.15 -2.05 3.70
CA ARG A 197 6.96 -2.41 5.12
C ARG A 197 5.87 -3.46 5.27
N ARG A 198 6.26 -4.64 5.69
CA ARG A 198 5.35 -5.74 6.03
C ARG A 198 4.71 -5.49 7.38
N ARG A 199 3.44 -5.91 7.56
CA ARG A 199 2.70 -5.80 8.84
C ARG A 199 2.76 -4.39 9.43
N ALA A 200 2.58 -3.38 8.58
CA ALA A 200 2.69 -1.97 8.98
C ALA A 200 1.63 -1.58 10.02
N PHE A 201 0.47 -2.23 9.97
CA PHE A 201 -0.66 -1.99 10.88
C PHE A 201 -1.56 -3.23 10.96
N GLN A 202 -2.38 -3.29 12.01
CA GLN A 202 -3.52 -4.17 12.14
C GLN A 202 -4.78 -3.41 11.70
N TYR A 203 -5.58 -3.96 10.79
CA TYR A 203 -6.80 -3.31 10.30
C TYR A 203 -8.05 -3.91 10.94
N VAL A 204 -8.96 -3.04 11.40
CA VAL A 204 -10.19 -3.41 12.10
C VAL A 204 -11.37 -2.59 11.57
N GLU A 205 -12.47 -3.27 11.29
CA GLU A 205 -13.77 -2.68 10.98
C GLU A 205 -14.59 -2.49 12.25
N LEU A 206 -15.04 -1.27 12.49
CA LEU A 206 -16.07 -0.95 13.48
C LEU A 206 -17.29 -0.33 12.76
N GLY A 207 -18.06 0.50 13.43
CA GLY A 207 -19.24 1.13 12.83
C GLY A 207 -20.33 0.12 12.40
N GLU A 208 -21.02 0.41 11.32
CA GLU A 208 -22.08 -0.46 10.79
C GLU A 208 -21.52 -1.80 10.30
N THR A 209 -20.47 -1.78 9.48
CA THR A 209 -19.82 -2.98 8.99
C THR A 209 -19.30 -3.86 10.09
N GLY A 210 -18.59 -3.27 11.07
CA GLY A 210 -18.08 -3.99 12.23
C GLY A 210 -19.19 -4.58 13.10
N GLY A 211 -20.29 -3.84 13.27
CA GLY A 211 -21.47 -4.33 13.98
C GLY A 211 -22.05 -5.59 13.34
N VAL A 212 -22.22 -5.59 12.02
CA VAL A 212 -22.69 -6.76 11.27
C VAL A 212 -21.75 -7.95 11.46
N ARG A 213 -20.43 -7.74 11.34
CA ARG A 213 -19.39 -8.77 11.49
C ARG A 213 -19.32 -9.34 12.91
N ALA A 214 -19.71 -8.56 13.92
CA ALA A 214 -19.66 -8.94 15.33
C ALA A 214 -20.98 -9.51 15.86
N GLY A 215 -21.90 -9.95 15.01
CA GLY A 215 -23.18 -10.52 15.42
C GLY A 215 -24.33 -9.51 15.45
N GLY A 216 -24.26 -8.43 14.66
CA GLY A 216 -25.37 -7.52 14.37
C GLY A 216 -25.42 -6.25 15.22
N SER A 217 -24.38 -5.94 16.02
CA SER A 217 -24.40 -4.76 16.90
C SER A 217 -23.02 -4.13 17.09
N ARG A 218 -22.95 -2.78 17.07
CA ARG A 218 -21.75 -2.03 17.49
C ARG A 218 -21.31 -2.37 18.92
N VAL A 219 -22.26 -2.66 19.81
CA VAL A 219 -21.96 -3.07 21.20
C VAL A 219 -21.10 -4.34 21.18
N SER A 220 -21.51 -5.33 20.38
CA SER A 220 -20.75 -6.57 20.23
C SER A 220 -19.37 -6.34 19.59
N ALA A 221 -19.26 -5.49 18.56
CA ALA A 221 -18.01 -5.16 17.92
C ALA A 221 -17.00 -4.54 18.91
N HIS A 222 -17.45 -3.59 19.72
CA HIS A 222 -16.61 -2.97 20.74
C HIS A 222 -16.23 -3.93 21.87
N ALA A 223 -17.14 -4.82 22.31
CA ALA A 223 -16.86 -5.84 23.32
C ALA A 223 -15.81 -6.83 22.79
N LEU A 224 -15.98 -7.31 21.55
CA LEU A 224 -15.05 -8.22 20.90
C LEU A 224 -13.65 -7.59 20.76
N LEU A 225 -13.56 -6.34 20.29
CA LEU A 225 -12.27 -5.66 20.16
C LEU A 225 -11.56 -5.51 21.51
N ARG A 226 -12.27 -5.03 22.54
CA ARG A 226 -11.68 -4.86 23.87
C ARG A 226 -11.24 -6.18 24.47
N ASN A 227 -12.06 -7.23 24.34
CA ASN A 227 -11.70 -8.56 24.82
C ASN A 227 -10.45 -9.09 24.12
N ALA A 228 -10.40 -8.99 22.79
CA ALA A 228 -9.26 -9.43 22.00
C ALA A 228 -7.95 -8.71 22.37
N LEU A 229 -8.01 -7.39 22.59
CA LEU A 229 -6.83 -6.62 23.02
C LEU A 229 -6.39 -7.01 24.46
N ARG A 230 -7.34 -7.26 25.37
CA ARG A 230 -7.00 -7.75 26.73
C ARG A 230 -6.41 -9.16 26.69
N GLU A 231 -6.98 -10.06 25.92
CA GLU A 231 -6.48 -11.41 25.73
C GLU A 231 -5.07 -11.40 25.18
N ALA A 232 -4.79 -10.60 24.09
CA ALA A 232 -3.47 -10.43 23.55
C ALA A 232 -2.46 -9.84 24.57
N GLY A 233 -2.92 -8.92 25.42
CA GLY A 233 -2.11 -8.33 26.50
C GLY A 233 -1.72 -9.32 27.60
N GLN A 234 -2.47 -10.38 27.80
CA GLN A 234 -2.21 -11.44 28.79
C GLN A 234 -1.31 -12.55 28.27
N VAL A 235 -1.16 -12.65 26.94
CA VAL A 235 -0.27 -13.66 26.35
C VAL A 235 1.18 -13.41 26.74
N ARG A 236 1.80 -14.37 27.41
CA ARG A 236 3.23 -14.34 27.77
C ARG A 236 4.03 -14.79 26.56
N ALA A 237 4.78 -13.88 25.95
CA ALA A 237 5.81 -14.19 24.98
C ALA A 237 7.18 -14.03 25.66
N PRO A 238 8.17 -14.90 25.36
CA PRO A 238 9.54 -14.74 25.87
C PRO A 238 10.09 -13.36 25.53
N ALA A 239 10.77 -12.71 26.49
CA ALA A 239 11.35 -11.41 26.28
C ALA A 239 12.44 -11.46 25.17
N GLY A 240 12.40 -10.51 24.22
CA GLY A 240 13.43 -10.37 23.19
C GLY A 240 13.27 -11.25 21.95
N THR A 241 12.26 -12.15 21.89
CA THR A 241 11.93 -12.90 20.67
C THR A 241 10.68 -12.34 19.99
N PRO A 242 10.60 -12.37 18.66
CA PRO A 242 9.32 -12.18 17.98
C PRO A 242 8.30 -13.17 18.55
N ALA A 243 7.06 -12.72 18.76
CA ALA A 243 6.02 -13.58 19.28
C ALA A 243 5.80 -14.76 18.30
N ASP A 244 6.22 -15.95 18.70
CA ASP A 244 6.07 -17.21 17.94
C ASP A 244 4.87 -17.96 18.53
N PRO A 245 3.83 -18.27 17.74
CA PRO A 245 2.68 -19.05 18.20
C PRO A 245 3.04 -20.38 18.86
N ARG A 246 4.18 -20.98 18.48
CA ARG A 246 4.66 -22.25 19.05
C ARG A 246 5.20 -22.13 20.47
N THR A 247 5.60 -20.94 20.88
CA THR A 247 6.17 -20.66 22.22
C THR A 247 5.14 -20.11 23.20
N ILE A 248 3.88 -19.88 22.75
CA ILE A 248 2.79 -19.42 23.60
C ILE A 248 2.22 -20.60 24.39
N GLU A 249 1.95 -20.36 25.66
CA GLU A 249 1.31 -21.34 26.55
C GLU A 249 0.03 -21.92 25.94
N PRO A 250 -0.22 -23.24 26.09
CA PRO A 250 -1.43 -23.89 25.59
C PRO A 250 -2.71 -23.16 26.03
N ALA A 251 -3.72 -23.17 25.16
CA ALA A 251 -5.02 -22.56 25.48
C ALA A 251 -5.69 -23.14 26.74
N GLN A 252 -5.34 -24.35 27.13
CA GLN A 252 -5.83 -25.03 28.37
C GLN A 252 -5.42 -24.30 29.66
N GLU A 253 -4.36 -23.47 29.60
CA GLU A 253 -3.90 -22.68 30.74
C GLU A 253 -4.53 -21.28 30.77
N ARG A 254 -5.28 -20.94 29.72
CA ARG A 254 -6.06 -19.70 29.65
C ARG A 254 -7.48 -19.95 30.17
N ALA A 255 -8.11 -18.92 30.69
CA ALA A 255 -9.50 -19.00 31.12
C ALA A 255 -10.41 -19.56 30.02
N GLY A 256 -11.47 -20.28 30.40
CA GLY A 256 -12.35 -21.00 29.47
C GLY A 256 -13.13 -20.17 28.47
N ASP A 257 -12.98 -18.84 28.48
CA ASP A 257 -13.63 -17.84 27.61
C ASP A 257 -12.69 -17.27 26.53
N VAL A 258 -11.61 -18.00 26.17
CA VAL A 258 -10.67 -17.59 25.11
C VAL A 258 -11.37 -17.53 23.76
N MET A 259 -11.37 -16.33 23.11
CA MET A 259 -12.01 -16.08 21.83
C MET A 259 -11.03 -16.12 20.64
N LEU A 260 -9.75 -15.85 20.87
CA LEU A 260 -8.74 -15.76 19.81
C LEU A 260 -8.03 -17.10 19.61
N THR A 261 -7.71 -17.42 18.36
CA THR A 261 -6.70 -18.45 18.08
C THR A 261 -5.35 -17.99 18.64
N ARG A 262 -4.42 -18.92 18.90
CA ARG A 262 -3.06 -18.54 19.30
C ARG A 262 -2.38 -17.60 18.31
N PHE A 263 -2.62 -17.82 17.02
CA PHE A 263 -2.04 -17.00 15.94
C PHE A 263 -2.59 -15.58 16.00
N ASP A 264 -3.91 -15.41 16.16
CA ASP A 264 -4.55 -14.10 16.25
C ASP A 264 -4.13 -13.34 17.52
N ALA A 265 -4.09 -14.04 18.66
CA ALA A 265 -3.60 -13.44 19.90
C ALA A 265 -2.14 -12.97 19.79
N THR A 266 -1.28 -13.80 19.15
CA THR A 266 0.13 -13.45 18.88
C THR A 266 0.25 -12.23 17.98
N ALA A 267 -0.56 -12.15 16.92
CA ALA A 267 -0.52 -11.04 15.97
C ALA A 267 -0.93 -9.70 16.60
N LEU A 268 -1.77 -9.72 17.64
CA LEU A 268 -2.21 -8.52 18.36
C LEU A 268 -1.23 -8.07 19.45
N ILE A 269 -0.25 -8.88 19.87
CA ILE A 269 0.75 -8.49 20.88
C ILE A 269 1.49 -7.19 20.52
N PRO A 270 2.03 -7.02 19.29
CA PRO A 270 2.69 -5.78 18.88
C PRO A 270 1.75 -4.58 18.94
N VAL A 271 0.46 -4.76 18.65
CA VAL A 271 -0.56 -3.71 18.71
C VAL A 271 -0.72 -3.21 20.15
N VAL A 272 -0.96 -4.09 21.09
CA VAL A 272 -1.15 -3.73 22.52
C VAL A 272 0.13 -3.12 23.11
N ARG A 273 1.30 -3.53 22.62
CA ARG A 273 2.60 -2.97 23.05
C ARG A 273 2.95 -1.63 22.39
N GLY A 274 2.12 -1.15 21.44
CA GLY A 274 2.39 0.08 20.69
C GLY A 274 3.55 -0.03 19.69
N GLN A 275 3.90 -1.24 19.28
CA GLN A 275 4.93 -1.52 18.27
C GLN A 275 4.36 -1.55 16.85
N GLN A 276 3.06 -1.87 16.72
CA GLN A 276 2.30 -1.87 15.47
C GLN A 276 1.08 -0.97 15.65
N ALA A 277 0.71 -0.21 14.62
CA ALA A 277 -0.48 0.63 14.65
C ALA A 277 -1.76 -0.21 14.57
N LEU A 278 -2.82 0.25 15.23
CA LEU A 278 -4.20 -0.21 15.06
C LEU A 278 -4.92 0.78 14.15
N MET A 279 -5.22 0.38 12.93
CA MET A 279 -5.98 1.14 11.96
C MET A 279 -7.45 0.74 12.08
N VAL A 280 -8.33 1.68 12.43
CA VAL A 280 -9.74 1.45 12.74
C VAL A 280 -10.61 2.21 11.78
N HIS A 281 -11.49 1.52 11.06
CA HIS A 281 -12.48 2.13 10.21
C HIS A 281 -13.74 2.48 11.03
N VAL A 282 -14.09 3.76 11.03
CA VAL A 282 -15.30 4.33 11.63
C VAL A 282 -15.67 5.62 10.89
N GLU A 283 -16.97 5.87 10.71
CA GLU A 283 -17.47 7.01 9.97
C GLU A 283 -18.14 8.06 10.87
N ARG A 284 -19.00 7.63 11.80
CA ARG A 284 -19.84 8.48 12.63
C ARG A 284 -19.07 9.12 13.77
N ALA A 285 -19.36 10.37 14.10
CA ALA A 285 -18.69 11.13 15.16
C ALA A 285 -18.69 10.41 16.52
N SER A 286 -19.80 9.78 16.92
CA SER A 286 -19.86 9.02 18.18
C SER A 286 -18.98 7.77 18.16
N ASP A 287 -18.87 7.09 17.02
CA ASP A 287 -18.04 5.89 16.89
C ASP A 287 -16.54 6.26 16.89
N ILE A 288 -16.19 7.42 16.31
CA ILE A 288 -14.84 7.99 16.41
C ILE A 288 -14.47 8.23 17.88
N LEU A 289 -15.36 8.85 18.67
CA LEU A 289 -15.11 9.08 20.10
C LEU A 289 -14.92 7.76 20.87
N GLN A 290 -15.70 6.72 20.56
CA GLN A 290 -15.53 5.40 21.17
C GLN A 290 -14.22 4.72 20.77
N ALA A 291 -13.75 4.93 19.53
CA ALA A 291 -12.43 4.46 19.10
C ALA A 291 -11.30 5.21 19.83
N LEU A 292 -11.44 6.53 20.03
CA LEU A 292 -10.46 7.33 20.81
C LEU A 292 -10.39 6.89 22.27
N ALA A 293 -11.54 6.52 22.89
CA ALA A 293 -11.60 6.03 24.27
C ALA A 293 -10.82 4.72 24.49
N LEU A 294 -10.50 3.95 23.44
CA LEU A 294 -9.61 2.80 23.56
C LEU A 294 -8.22 3.17 24.11
N LYS A 295 -7.75 4.40 23.89
CA LYS A 295 -6.44 4.86 24.41
C LYS A 295 -6.44 5.04 25.94
N GLU A 296 -7.60 5.21 26.57
CA GLU A 296 -7.73 5.25 28.03
C GLU A 296 -7.50 3.86 28.63
N GLU A 297 -8.05 2.82 27.99
CA GLU A 297 -7.87 1.42 28.42
C GLU A 297 -6.50 0.84 27.99
N PHE A 298 -6.01 1.26 26.82
CA PHE A 298 -4.75 0.79 26.21
C PHE A 298 -3.85 1.98 25.85
N PRO A 299 -3.17 2.61 26.81
CA PRO A 299 -2.44 3.87 26.59
C PRO A 299 -1.30 3.80 25.57
N ARG A 300 -0.80 2.60 25.27
CA ARG A 300 0.26 2.38 24.29
C ARG A 300 -0.24 2.25 22.86
N LEU A 301 -1.55 2.15 22.62
CA LEU A 301 -2.09 2.02 21.26
C LEU A 301 -1.68 3.19 20.38
N LYS A 302 -1.12 2.85 19.23
CA LYS A 302 -0.92 3.78 18.11
C LYS A 302 -2.15 3.65 17.21
N LEU A 303 -3.11 4.54 17.40
CA LEU A 303 -4.38 4.51 16.70
C LEU A 303 -4.28 5.34 15.41
N ILE A 304 -4.85 4.82 14.32
CA ILE A 304 -5.10 5.52 13.06
C ILE A 304 -6.59 5.34 12.77
N ILE A 305 -7.30 6.43 12.47
CA ILE A 305 -8.71 6.36 12.06
C ILE A 305 -8.78 6.37 10.53
N VAL A 306 -9.62 5.50 9.98
CA VAL A 306 -9.94 5.43 8.55
C VAL A 306 -11.42 5.76 8.36
N GLY A 307 -11.76 6.49 7.30
CA GLY A 307 -13.11 6.97 7.03
C GLY A 307 -13.36 8.34 7.63
N ALA A 308 -13.92 8.37 8.83
CA ALA A 308 -14.22 9.58 9.57
C ALA A 308 -15.00 10.64 8.77
N THR A 309 -16.01 10.24 8.00
CA THR A 309 -16.87 11.18 7.25
C THR A 309 -17.48 12.27 8.14
N GLU A 310 -17.76 11.96 9.42
CA GLU A 310 -18.18 12.94 10.41
C GLU A 310 -17.04 13.46 11.30
N GLY A 311 -15.78 13.25 10.91
CA GLY A 311 -14.59 13.64 11.68
C GLY A 311 -14.51 15.13 12.03
N TRP A 312 -15.04 15.98 11.15
CA TRP A 312 -15.10 17.43 11.36
C TRP A 312 -15.87 17.83 12.63
N ARG A 313 -16.85 17.01 13.07
CA ARG A 313 -17.65 17.26 14.28
C ARG A 313 -16.86 17.02 15.57
N VAL A 314 -15.82 16.19 15.51
CA VAL A 314 -14.98 15.76 16.64
C VAL A 314 -13.50 16.06 16.40
N ALA A 315 -13.22 17.03 15.54
CA ALA A 315 -11.85 17.38 15.13
C ALA A 315 -10.98 17.83 16.32
N ALA A 316 -11.56 18.53 17.32
CA ALA A 316 -10.84 18.94 18.53
C ALA A 316 -10.36 17.72 19.35
N GLN A 317 -11.21 16.69 19.48
CA GLN A 317 -10.87 15.45 20.20
C GLN A 317 -9.82 14.62 19.43
N LEU A 318 -9.96 14.51 18.10
CA LEU A 318 -8.96 13.87 17.25
C LEU A 318 -7.60 14.57 17.39
N ARG A 319 -7.58 15.89 17.37
CA ARG A 319 -6.37 16.70 17.57
C ARG A 319 -5.76 16.49 18.97
N ALA A 320 -6.59 16.55 20.02
CA ALA A 320 -6.16 16.37 21.40
C ALA A 320 -5.56 14.96 21.63
N ALA A 321 -6.14 13.92 21.01
CA ALA A 321 -5.66 12.55 21.08
C ALA A 321 -4.41 12.29 20.22
N ASN A 322 -4.01 13.26 19.37
CA ASN A 322 -2.95 13.14 18.37
C ASN A 322 -3.11 11.88 17.49
N VAL A 323 -4.32 11.67 16.97
CA VAL A 323 -4.67 10.51 16.13
C VAL A 323 -4.78 10.97 14.69
N PRO A 324 -3.98 10.41 13.77
CA PRO A 324 -4.09 10.71 12.35
C PRO A 324 -5.37 10.10 11.76
N VAL A 325 -5.89 10.76 10.74
CA VAL A 325 -7.07 10.34 9.99
C VAL A 325 -6.69 10.08 8.54
N ILE A 326 -7.13 8.96 7.98
CA ILE A 326 -7.10 8.67 6.57
C ILE A 326 -8.54 8.75 6.07
N ALA A 327 -8.86 9.75 5.27
CA ALA A 327 -10.22 10.07 4.84
C ALA A 327 -10.36 9.97 3.32
N ASN A 328 -11.60 9.78 2.86
CA ASN A 328 -11.95 10.15 1.50
C ASN A 328 -11.85 11.68 1.33
N ALA A 329 -11.35 12.10 0.18
CA ALA A 329 -11.19 13.54 -0.09
C ALA A 329 -12.54 14.27 -0.12
N LEU A 330 -13.53 13.67 -0.76
CA LEU A 330 -14.80 14.31 -1.09
C LEU A 330 -15.99 13.36 -0.83
N ASN A 331 -16.50 13.36 0.39
CA ASN A 331 -17.80 12.78 0.72
C ASN A 331 -18.78 13.93 0.98
N ASP A 332 -19.74 14.14 0.08
CA ASP A 332 -20.72 15.22 0.20
C ASP A 332 -22.11 14.71 0.62
N LEU A 333 -22.47 13.53 0.16
CA LEU A 333 -23.76 12.92 0.45
C LEU A 333 -23.58 11.65 1.29
N PRO A 334 -24.51 11.39 2.24
CA PRO A 334 -24.45 10.19 3.04
C PRO A 334 -24.74 8.94 2.20
N ALA A 335 -23.81 7.99 2.17
CA ALA A 335 -24.02 6.67 1.58
C ALA A 335 -24.61 5.66 2.58
N SER A 336 -24.56 5.96 3.88
CA SER A 336 -25.06 5.13 4.99
C SER A 336 -25.57 6.00 6.14
N PHE A 337 -26.23 5.37 7.13
CA PHE A 337 -26.72 6.08 8.32
C PHE A 337 -25.59 6.55 9.25
N GLU A 338 -24.39 6.07 9.11
CA GLU A 338 -23.24 6.54 9.89
C GLU A 338 -22.52 7.73 9.24
N GLN A 339 -23.00 8.22 8.10
CA GLN A 339 -22.44 9.33 7.33
C GLN A 339 -23.41 10.52 7.18
N LEU A 340 -24.44 10.64 8.04
CA LEU A 340 -25.50 11.63 7.88
C LEU A 340 -24.99 13.09 7.88
N ALA A 341 -23.86 13.38 8.51
CA ALA A 341 -23.23 14.69 8.48
C ALA A 341 -22.07 14.78 7.47
N ALA A 342 -22.12 14.00 6.39
CA ALA A 342 -21.17 14.10 5.28
C ALA A 342 -21.11 15.53 4.74
N THR A 343 -19.92 15.99 4.39
CA THR A 343 -19.67 17.31 3.80
C THR A 343 -18.33 17.31 3.06
N GLN A 344 -18.27 17.93 1.89
CA GLN A 344 -17.02 18.18 1.17
C GLN A 344 -15.97 18.91 2.02
N SER A 345 -16.40 19.69 3.02
CA SER A 345 -15.52 20.43 3.92
C SER A 345 -14.91 19.59 5.04
N ASN A 346 -15.20 18.29 5.15
CA ASN A 346 -14.73 17.43 6.25
C ASN A 346 -13.20 17.50 6.39
N VAL A 347 -12.46 17.22 5.33
CA VAL A 347 -10.99 17.23 5.34
C VAL A 347 -10.46 18.63 5.69
N GLY A 348 -10.99 19.68 5.06
CA GLY A 348 -10.59 21.05 5.31
C GLY A 348 -10.82 21.49 6.77
N ARG A 349 -11.98 21.17 7.33
CA ARG A 349 -12.31 21.48 8.74
C ARG A 349 -11.43 20.73 9.73
N MET A 350 -11.15 19.45 9.50
CA MET A 350 -10.22 18.68 10.33
C MET A 350 -8.80 19.26 10.27
N ARG A 351 -8.31 19.60 9.06
CA ARG A 351 -7.00 20.25 8.91
C ARG A 351 -6.93 21.62 9.59
N ALA A 352 -7.97 22.44 9.46
CA ALA A 352 -8.06 23.73 10.15
C ALA A 352 -8.03 23.59 11.67
N ALA A 353 -8.57 22.51 12.23
CA ALA A 353 -8.49 22.17 13.65
C ALA A 353 -7.12 21.57 14.06
N GLY A 354 -6.19 21.38 13.11
CA GLY A 354 -4.86 20.85 13.37
C GLY A 354 -4.79 19.32 13.41
N VAL A 355 -5.81 18.61 12.92
CA VAL A 355 -5.75 17.14 12.75
C VAL A 355 -4.80 16.80 11.60
N GLN A 356 -3.98 15.78 11.78
CA GLN A 356 -3.21 15.19 10.69
C GLN A 356 -4.14 14.38 9.81
N VAL A 357 -4.37 14.83 8.57
CA VAL A 357 -5.25 14.14 7.61
C VAL A 357 -4.46 13.72 6.39
N ALA A 358 -4.63 12.48 6.00
CA ALA A 358 -4.18 11.88 4.75
C ALA A 358 -5.39 11.47 3.90
N ILE A 359 -5.21 11.36 2.60
CA ILE A 359 -6.22 10.88 1.67
C ILE A 359 -5.96 9.41 1.35
N GLY A 360 -7.03 8.61 1.37
CA GLY A 360 -7.07 7.23 0.92
C GLY A 360 -8.18 6.98 -0.07
N GLN A 361 -8.11 5.87 -0.79
CA GLN A 361 -9.16 5.39 -1.68
C GLN A 361 -9.98 4.34 -0.94
N LEU A 362 -11.06 4.79 -0.26
CA LEU A 362 -11.83 3.97 0.67
C LEU A 362 -13.04 3.31 0.02
N ASN A 363 -13.60 3.90 -1.04
CA ASN A 363 -14.72 3.32 -1.79
C ASN A 363 -14.25 2.07 -2.54
N GLU A 364 -15.01 0.99 -2.49
CA GLU A 364 -14.60 -0.30 -3.07
C GLU A 364 -14.17 -0.19 -4.54
N ASP A 365 -14.91 0.55 -5.36
CA ASP A 365 -14.60 0.78 -6.76
C ASP A 365 -13.30 1.58 -6.99
N GLU A 366 -12.86 2.35 -6.00
CA GLU A 366 -11.70 3.24 -6.10
C GLU A 366 -10.43 2.64 -5.49
N THR A 367 -10.53 1.61 -4.65
CA THR A 367 -9.40 1.07 -3.86
C THR A 367 -8.19 0.65 -4.70
N ARG A 368 -8.32 0.54 -6.01
CA ARG A 368 -7.24 0.25 -6.96
C ARG A 368 -7.04 1.34 -8.02
N GLN A 369 -7.82 2.43 -7.98
CA GLN A 369 -7.71 3.56 -8.90
C GLN A 369 -7.01 4.75 -8.24
N LEU A 370 -5.80 4.53 -7.69
CA LEU A 370 -5.07 5.55 -6.92
C LEU A 370 -4.74 6.79 -7.73
N ARG A 371 -4.70 6.67 -9.05
CA ARG A 371 -4.44 7.76 -10.00
C ARG A 371 -5.45 8.92 -9.92
N VAL A 372 -6.63 8.71 -9.33
CA VAL A 372 -7.63 9.79 -9.19
C VAL A 372 -7.40 10.67 -7.96
N MET A 373 -6.43 10.34 -7.10
CA MET A 373 -6.14 11.09 -5.88
C MET A 373 -5.72 12.54 -6.15
N ASN A 374 -4.97 12.77 -7.21
CA ASN A 374 -4.52 14.11 -7.57
C ASN A 374 -5.71 15.03 -7.90
N GLN A 375 -6.68 14.54 -8.69
CA GLN A 375 -7.92 15.25 -8.96
C GLN A 375 -8.70 15.52 -7.67
N ALA A 376 -8.83 14.53 -6.81
CA ALA A 376 -9.52 14.67 -5.53
C ALA A 376 -8.85 15.74 -4.65
N ALA A 377 -7.51 15.77 -4.60
CA ALA A 377 -6.75 16.78 -3.88
C ALA A 377 -6.91 18.18 -4.53
N GLY A 378 -6.92 18.27 -5.85
CA GLY A 378 -7.21 19.52 -6.58
C GLY A 378 -8.60 20.07 -6.26
N ASN A 379 -9.61 19.22 -6.15
CA ASN A 379 -10.95 19.62 -5.73
C ASN A 379 -10.98 20.18 -4.29
N LEU A 380 -10.15 19.65 -3.36
CA LEU A 380 -10.01 20.24 -2.02
C LEU A 380 -9.41 21.65 -2.07
N VAL A 381 -8.53 21.94 -3.03
CA VAL A 381 -8.05 23.31 -3.26
C VAL A 381 -9.19 24.19 -3.81
N ALA A 382 -9.96 23.68 -4.78
CA ALA A 382 -11.08 24.43 -5.38
C ALA A 382 -12.15 24.82 -4.35
N LEU A 383 -12.37 24.03 -3.30
CA LEU A 383 -13.31 24.36 -2.20
C LEU A 383 -12.98 25.68 -1.51
N THR A 384 -11.74 26.15 -1.51
CA THR A 384 -11.37 27.45 -0.94
C THR A 384 -12.05 28.64 -1.66
N ARG A 385 -12.56 28.43 -2.88
CA ARG A 385 -13.26 29.44 -3.69
C ARG A 385 -14.78 29.38 -3.52
N ILE A 386 -15.30 28.40 -2.78
CA ILE A 386 -16.74 28.20 -2.56
C ILE A 386 -17.14 28.85 -1.26
N PRO A 387 -18.10 29.82 -1.26
CA PRO A 387 -18.58 30.45 -0.03
C PRO A 387 -19.11 29.44 0.97
N GLY A 388 -18.63 29.51 2.22
CA GLY A 388 -19.04 28.61 3.31
C GLY A 388 -18.38 27.23 3.32
N ALA A 389 -17.64 26.87 2.27
CA ALA A 389 -16.83 25.65 2.26
C ALA A 389 -15.45 25.89 2.91
N THR A 390 -14.83 24.81 3.35
CA THR A 390 -13.46 24.81 3.90
C THR A 390 -12.62 23.85 3.09
N GLY A 391 -11.71 24.38 2.28
CA GLY A 391 -10.75 23.61 1.48
C GLY A 391 -9.36 23.57 2.11
N LEU A 392 -8.37 23.23 1.28
CA LEU A 392 -6.95 23.18 1.62
C LEU A 392 -6.15 24.17 0.75
N SER A 393 -5.02 24.66 1.25
CA SER A 393 -4.04 25.28 0.37
C SER A 393 -3.47 24.23 -0.60
N TRP A 394 -2.87 24.69 -1.71
CA TRP A 394 -2.27 23.78 -2.69
C TRP A 394 -1.26 22.82 -2.02
N GLY A 395 -0.31 23.38 -1.25
CA GLY A 395 0.69 22.57 -0.56
C GLY A 395 0.10 21.58 0.44
N GLN A 396 -0.95 21.98 1.18
CA GLN A 396 -1.65 21.07 2.10
C GLN A 396 -2.36 19.93 1.36
N ALA A 397 -2.99 20.23 0.22
CA ALA A 397 -3.68 19.22 -0.59
C ALA A 397 -2.68 18.22 -1.18
N PHE A 398 -1.54 18.70 -1.70
CA PHE A 398 -0.49 17.83 -2.20
C PHE A 398 0.14 16.98 -1.08
N ALA A 399 0.41 17.57 0.09
CA ALA A 399 0.91 16.82 1.24
C ALA A 399 -0.07 15.71 1.69
N ALA A 400 -1.38 15.93 1.57
CA ALA A 400 -2.39 14.94 1.95
C ALA A 400 -2.37 13.68 1.07
N ILE A 401 -1.76 13.73 -0.12
CA ILE A 401 -1.56 12.60 -1.05
C ILE A 401 -0.08 12.24 -1.26
N SER A 402 0.80 12.68 -0.37
CA SER A 402 2.24 12.36 -0.42
C SER A 402 2.81 12.11 0.98
N SER A 403 3.25 13.11 1.72
CA SER A 403 3.80 12.96 3.07
C SER A 403 2.75 12.65 4.15
N GLY A 404 1.51 13.06 3.97
CA GLY A 404 0.42 12.79 4.91
C GLY A 404 0.19 11.29 5.13
N PRO A 405 0.00 10.47 4.08
CA PRO A 405 -0.07 9.02 4.19
C PRO A 405 1.17 8.39 4.86
N ALA A 406 2.36 8.83 4.48
CA ALA A 406 3.60 8.34 5.07
C ALA A 406 3.65 8.62 6.59
N ALA A 407 3.28 9.83 7.00
CA ALA A 407 3.23 10.22 8.39
C ALA A 407 2.14 9.48 9.18
N ALA A 408 0.97 9.22 8.55
CA ALA A 408 -0.10 8.47 9.19
C ALA A 408 0.33 7.05 9.59
N VAL A 409 1.18 6.40 8.78
CA VAL A 409 1.72 5.06 9.06
C VAL A 409 3.11 5.08 9.71
N GLY A 410 3.61 6.27 10.12
CA GLY A 410 4.91 6.42 10.79
C GLY A 410 6.10 6.09 9.90
N MET A 411 6.10 6.58 8.65
CA MET A 411 7.18 6.41 7.68
C MET A 411 7.61 7.73 7.02
N ASP A 412 7.25 8.87 7.56
CA ASP A 412 7.59 10.19 7.00
C ASP A 412 9.08 10.56 7.10
N ASP A 413 9.86 9.77 7.83
CA ASP A 413 11.31 9.82 7.83
C ASP A 413 11.95 9.03 6.67
N GLU A 414 11.20 8.16 6.00
CA GLU A 414 11.68 7.35 4.89
C GLU A 414 11.12 7.76 3.51
N ILE A 415 9.81 8.09 3.42
CA ILE A 415 9.06 8.27 2.16
C ILE A 415 8.14 9.50 2.20
N GLY A 416 7.52 9.82 1.06
CA GLY A 416 6.43 10.80 0.92
C GLY A 416 6.87 12.25 0.74
N SER A 417 8.17 12.57 0.75
CA SER A 417 8.66 13.94 0.52
C SER A 417 10.06 13.95 -0.11
N LEU A 418 10.45 15.09 -0.69
CA LEU A 418 11.80 15.33 -1.22
C LEU A 418 12.78 15.85 -0.17
N ARG A 419 12.51 15.68 1.11
CA ARG A 419 13.47 16.03 2.18
C ARG A 419 14.70 15.14 2.10
N PRO A 420 15.89 15.64 2.42
CA PRO A 420 17.12 14.86 2.42
C PRO A 420 16.99 13.58 3.26
N GLY A 421 17.56 12.48 2.75
CA GLY A 421 17.53 11.16 3.37
C GLY A 421 16.31 10.30 3.02
N ARG A 422 15.24 10.87 2.47
CA ARG A 422 14.06 10.10 1.99
C ARG A 422 14.41 9.30 0.76
N ARG A 423 13.63 8.25 0.50
CA ARG A 423 13.75 7.46 -0.73
C ARG A 423 13.54 8.34 -1.95
N GLY A 424 14.24 8.05 -3.03
CA GLY A 424 14.22 8.81 -4.27
C GLY A 424 12.97 8.53 -5.11
N ASP A 425 11.80 8.76 -4.53
CA ASP A 425 10.51 8.65 -5.21
C ASP A 425 10.17 10.03 -5.79
N VAL A 426 10.40 10.20 -7.08
CA VAL A 426 10.28 11.51 -7.76
C VAL A 426 9.46 11.38 -9.02
N VAL A 427 8.62 12.37 -9.29
CA VAL A 427 7.81 12.46 -10.51
C VAL A 427 8.02 13.80 -11.20
N ILE A 428 8.20 13.76 -12.52
CA ILE A 428 8.18 14.93 -13.40
C ILE A 428 6.83 14.98 -14.12
N TRP A 429 6.20 16.16 -14.09
CA TRP A 429 4.90 16.43 -14.69
C TRP A 429 5.03 17.55 -15.71
N ASP A 430 4.22 17.49 -16.78
CA ASP A 430 4.17 18.53 -17.81
C ASP A 430 3.37 19.79 -17.38
N GLY A 431 2.72 19.76 -16.22
CA GLY A 431 1.93 20.85 -15.64
C GLY A 431 1.70 20.65 -14.14
N ASP A 432 0.73 21.40 -13.58
CA ASP A 432 0.33 21.26 -12.17
C ASP A 432 -0.20 19.84 -11.89
N PRO A 433 0.42 19.06 -10.97
CA PRO A 433 0.00 17.69 -10.69
C PRO A 433 -1.41 17.56 -10.11
N LEU A 434 -2.02 18.62 -9.60
CA LEU A 434 -3.40 18.63 -9.09
C LEU A 434 -4.44 18.95 -10.18
N GLU A 435 -4.00 19.23 -11.41
CA GLU A 435 -4.88 19.49 -12.54
C GLU A 435 -5.08 18.25 -13.40
N LEU A 436 -6.32 17.96 -13.82
CA LEU A 436 -6.69 16.74 -14.56
C LEU A 436 -5.98 16.64 -15.93
N ALA A 437 -5.69 17.77 -16.56
CA ALA A 437 -5.05 17.79 -17.87
C ALA A 437 -3.55 17.48 -17.84
N THR A 438 -2.94 17.45 -16.66
CA THR A 438 -1.50 17.25 -16.49
C THR A 438 -1.12 15.79 -16.69
N GLY A 439 -0.06 15.56 -17.47
CA GLY A 439 0.54 14.27 -17.73
C GLY A 439 1.82 14.02 -16.93
N VAL A 440 2.12 12.75 -16.70
CA VAL A 440 3.41 12.29 -16.12
C VAL A 440 4.41 12.08 -17.25
N GLU A 441 5.59 12.69 -17.14
CA GLU A 441 6.69 12.48 -18.09
C GLU A 441 7.71 11.44 -17.62
N ALA A 442 8.00 11.41 -16.31
CA ALA A 442 8.94 10.44 -15.75
C ALA A 442 8.64 10.16 -14.29
N VAL A 443 8.92 8.93 -13.85
CA VAL A 443 8.77 8.45 -12.48
C VAL A 443 10.04 7.76 -12.04
N TRP A 444 10.50 8.07 -10.84
CA TRP A 444 11.53 7.31 -10.11
C TRP A 444 10.94 6.73 -8.83
N ILE A 445 11.30 5.49 -8.56
CA ILE A 445 11.01 4.81 -7.29
C ILE A 445 12.34 4.28 -6.75
N ASP A 446 12.66 4.63 -5.51
CA ASP A 446 13.96 4.33 -4.90
C ASP A 446 15.16 4.77 -5.78
N GLY A 447 15.00 5.90 -6.48
CA GLY A 447 16.01 6.45 -7.39
C GLY A 447 16.16 5.73 -8.73
N VAL A 448 15.36 4.69 -8.99
CA VAL A 448 15.34 3.95 -10.26
C VAL A 448 14.21 4.47 -11.13
N GLN A 449 14.56 4.92 -12.35
CA GLN A 449 13.57 5.38 -13.32
C GLN A 449 12.68 4.22 -13.77
N GLN A 450 11.38 4.44 -13.74
CA GLN A 450 10.36 3.43 -14.03
C GLN A 450 9.81 3.57 -15.46
N SER A 451 9.44 2.44 -16.06
CA SER A 451 8.68 2.46 -17.31
C SER A 451 7.25 2.95 -17.07
N LEU A 452 6.79 3.83 -17.95
CA LEU A 452 5.41 4.30 -17.99
C LEU A 452 4.52 3.44 -18.90
N GLU A 453 5.11 2.43 -19.56
CA GLU A 453 4.36 1.48 -20.36
C GLU A 453 3.44 0.63 -19.48
N ASN A 454 2.19 0.49 -19.90
CA ASN A 454 1.18 -0.31 -19.22
C ASN A 454 0.20 -0.94 -20.24
N ARG A 455 -0.74 -1.75 -19.76
CA ARG A 455 -1.73 -2.39 -20.64
C ARG A 455 -2.53 -1.37 -21.47
N GLN A 456 -2.89 -0.22 -20.90
CA GLN A 456 -3.68 0.79 -21.60
C GLN A 456 -2.88 1.46 -22.72
N THR A 457 -1.61 1.80 -22.48
CA THR A 457 -0.74 2.37 -23.52
C THR A 457 -0.50 1.37 -24.66
N ARG A 458 -0.26 0.09 -24.36
CA ARG A 458 -0.12 -0.98 -25.36
C ARG A 458 -1.40 -1.18 -26.18
N LEU A 459 -2.57 -1.14 -25.55
CA LEU A 459 -3.84 -1.24 -26.27
C LEU A 459 -4.08 -0.02 -27.15
N ARG A 460 -3.84 1.19 -26.61
CA ARG A 460 -3.92 2.43 -27.40
C ARG A 460 -3.06 2.35 -28.65
N ASP A 461 -1.78 1.97 -28.51
CA ASP A 461 -0.82 1.96 -29.62
C ASP A 461 -1.18 0.87 -30.64
N ARG A 462 -1.69 -0.30 -30.16
CA ARG A 462 -2.22 -1.36 -31.04
C ARG A 462 -3.42 -0.90 -31.86
N TYR A 463 -4.35 -0.18 -31.27
CA TYR A 463 -5.57 0.23 -31.97
C TYR A 463 -5.46 1.58 -32.66
N ARG A 464 -4.44 2.38 -32.34
CA ARG A 464 -4.16 3.63 -33.04
C ARG A 464 -3.77 3.41 -34.51
N ASN A 465 -3.05 2.33 -34.79
CA ASN A 465 -2.64 1.92 -36.13
C ASN A 465 -3.05 0.44 -36.29
N PRO A 466 -4.35 0.14 -36.54
CA PRO A 466 -4.80 -1.22 -36.69
C PRO A 466 -4.12 -1.84 -37.92
N GLN A 467 -3.34 -2.90 -37.69
CA GLN A 467 -2.83 -3.73 -38.77
C GLN A 467 -3.85 -4.79 -39.11
N GLU A 468 -4.05 -5.03 -40.40
CA GLU A 468 -4.86 -6.15 -40.85
C GLU A 468 -4.20 -7.45 -40.41
N GLY A 469 -4.80 -8.12 -39.46
CA GLY A 469 -4.35 -9.44 -38.98
C GLY A 469 -4.88 -10.57 -39.86
N ALA A 470 -4.46 -11.80 -39.57
CA ALA A 470 -4.91 -13.01 -40.25
C ALA A 470 -6.39 -13.39 -39.97
N LEU A 471 -7.09 -12.62 -39.11
CA LEU A 471 -8.49 -12.87 -38.82
C LEU A 471 -9.37 -12.24 -39.91
N PRO A 472 -10.47 -12.94 -40.35
CA PRO A 472 -11.42 -12.38 -41.28
C PRO A 472 -11.99 -11.06 -40.74
N HIS A 473 -12.17 -10.07 -41.62
CA HIS A 473 -12.89 -8.87 -41.27
C HIS A 473 -14.34 -9.18 -40.90
N ALA A 474 -14.77 -8.70 -39.72
CA ALA A 474 -16.19 -8.82 -39.34
C ALA A 474 -17.13 -8.06 -40.28
N TYR A 475 -16.61 -7.04 -40.96
CA TYR A 475 -17.32 -6.22 -41.95
C TYR A 475 -16.41 -6.02 -43.16
N SER A 476 -16.61 -6.78 -44.20
CA SER A 476 -16.08 -6.44 -45.51
C SER A 476 -16.92 -5.31 -46.10
N PRO A 477 -16.31 -4.29 -46.72
CA PRO A 477 -17.07 -3.35 -47.53
C PRO A 477 -17.91 -4.12 -48.52
N ARG A 478 -19.18 -3.88 -48.58
CA ARG A 478 -20.03 -4.40 -49.67
C ARG A 478 -19.73 -3.55 -50.89
N ASP A 479 -19.19 -4.19 -51.93
CA ASP A 479 -19.05 -3.61 -53.25
C ASP A 479 -20.36 -3.03 -53.80
#